data_bd630adb0e65f147327ed831ad2ee61c
#
_entry.id   bd630adb0e65f147327ed831ad2ee61c
#
_cell.length_a   1.000
_cell.length_b   1.000
_cell.length_c   1.000
_cell.angle_alpha   90.00
_cell.angle_beta   90.00
_cell.angle_gamma   90.00
#
_symmetry.space_group_name_H-M   'P 1'
#
loop_
_entity.id
_entity.type
_entity.pdbx_description
1 polymer ?
#
loop_
_entity_poly.entity_id
_entity_poly.type
_entity_poly.pdbx_seq_one_letter_code
_entity_poly.pdbx_strand_id
1 'polypeptide(L)'
;SNEDFIFTSSVTKAYFARFFFWTQNWSNAITYAKEVLEKYPMLEADEYVEAINQKQAKAHNVIIRSFTMDDDIGTMSYATAQADIKSRPVDRNLVDLFAATDNDVRRRCNYDSKRIVNKIITTKFRSEELCLIIAEAHAHLNQETDALGYLNQLRSKRITQNYIAYTIDNLPEVFQQNIKTDATGIPLTKLMSAILCE
;
A
#
# COMPACT_ATOMS: atom_id res chain seq x y z
N SER A 1 21.84 7.40 9.30
CA SER A 1 21.52 6.29 10.22
C SER A 1 20.64 5.29 9.50
N ASN A 2 20.88 4.00 9.69
CA ASN A 2 20.10 2.91 9.08
C ASN A 2 18.84 2.62 9.89
N GLU A 3 18.05 3.64 10.20
CA GLU A 3 16.86 3.52 11.04
C GLU A 3 15.79 2.60 10.42
N ASP A 4 15.77 2.49 9.08
CA ASP A 4 14.80 1.68 8.35
C ASP A 4 14.93 0.16 8.64
N PHE A 5 16.04 -0.26 9.23
CA PHE A 5 16.32 -1.67 9.56
C PHE A 5 16.17 -1.97 11.05
N ILE A 6 15.86 -0.96 11.87
CA ILE A 6 15.83 -1.06 13.33
C ILE A 6 14.38 -0.97 13.81
N PHE A 7 14.05 -1.79 14.78
CA PHE A 7 12.78 -1.69 15.49
C PHE A 7 12.75 -0.46 16.39
N THR A 8 12.17 0.61 15.89
CA THR A 8 11.96 1.84 16.62
C THR A 8 10.59 1.86 17.29
N SER A 9 10.32 2.83 18.15
CA SER A 9 8.98 3.05 18.72
C SER A 9 7.91 3.22 17.63
N SER A 10 8.24 3.89 16.52
CA SER A 10 7.31 4.04 15.40
C SER A 10 7.01 2.71 14.71
N VAL A 11 8.01 1.84 14.53
CA VAL A 11 7.83 0.49 14.00
C VAL A 11 6.92 -0.32 14.92
N THR A 12 7.15 -0.27 16.24
CA THR A 12 6.29 -0.96 17.22
C THR A 12 4.84 -0.48 17.12
N LYS A 13 4.62 0.83 17.05
CA LYS A 13 3.28 1.41 16.89
C LYS A 13 2.61 1.01 15.57
N ALA A 14 3.36 0.95 14.48
CA ALA A 14 2.85 0.46 13.20
C ALA A 14 2.37 -1.00 13.31
N TYR A 15 3.15 -1.86 13.97
CA TYR A 15 2.73 -3.23 14.23
C TYR A 15 1.55 -3.32 15.21
N PHE A 16 1.43 -2.43 16.19
CA PHE A 16 0.22 -2.33 17.02
C PHE A 16 -1.00 -1.94 16.18
N ALA A 17 -0.86 -0.98 15.25
CA ALA A 17 -1.95 -0.64 14.33
C ALA A 17 -2.42 -1.88 13.56
N ARG A 18 -1.49 -2.64 12.98
CA ARG A 18 -1.79 -3.90 12.27
C ARG A 18 -2.39 -4.96 13.19
N PHE A 19 -1.88 -5.15 14.38
CA PHE A 19 -2.40 -6.09 15.37
C PHE A 19 -3.84 -5.74 15.78
N PHE A 20 -4.08 -4.48 16.14
CA PHE A 20 -5.44 -4.03 16.52
C PHE A 20 -6.40 -4.10 15.34
N PHE A 21 -5.95 -3.85 14.13
CA PHE A 21 -6.73 -4.04 12.92
C PHE A 21 -7.16 -5.51 12.76
N TRP A 22 -6.24 -6.45 12.83
CA TRP A 22 -6.55 -7.88 12.73
C TRP A 22 -7.38 -8.43 13.88
N THR A 23 -7.31 -7.80 15.04
CA THR A 23 -8.17 -8.15 16.19
C THR A 23 -9.48 -7.35 16.23
N GLN A 24 -9.78 -6.60 15.16
CA GLN A 24 -11.01 -5.80 15.01
C GLN A 24 -11.18 -4.70 16.08
N ASN A 25 -10.09 -4.28 16.70
CA ASN A 25 -10.09 -3.13 17.58
C ASN A 25 -9.83 -1.86 16.77
N TRP A 26 -10.83 -1.45 15.99
CA TRP A 26 -10.74 -0.40 14.98
C TRP A 26 -10.24 0.93 15.54
N SER A 27 -10.74 1.33 16.72
CA SER A 27 -10.35 2.59 17.35
C SER A 27 -8.86 2.65 17.70
N ASN A 28 -8.30 1.57 18.25
CA ASN A 28 -6.89 1.50 18.54
C ASN A 28 -6.05 1.37 17.25
N ALA A 29 -6.53 0.64 16.27
CA ALA A 29 -5.87 0.58 14.96
C ALA A 29 -5.71 1.99 14.35
N ILE A 30 -6.77 2.79 14.35
CA ILE A 30 -6.76 4.18 13.88
C ILE A 30 -5.78 5.02 14.69
N THR A 31 -5.83 4.94 16.03
CA THR A 31 -4.97 5.75 16.90
C THR A 31 -3.50 5.52 16.62
N TYR A 32 -3.05 4.26 16.65
CA TYR A 32 -1.64 3.93 16.42
C TYR A 32 -1.21 4.20 14.98
N ALA A 33 -2.08 3.98 14.00
CA ALA A 33 -1.76 4.29 12.61
C ALA A 33 -1.58 5.80 12.39
N LYS A 34 -2.44 6.65 12.95
CA LYS A 34 -2.33 8.11 12.86
C LYS A 34 -1.02 8.62 13.47
N GLU A 35 -0.66 8.16 14.66
CA GLU A 35 0.59 8.54 15.33
C GLU A 35 1.83 8.24 14.48
N VAL A 36 1.81 7.14 13.73
CA VAL A 36 2.92 6.79 12.85
C VAL A 36 2.91 7.62 11.57
N LEU A 37 1.72 7.88 10.99
CA LEU A 37 1.60 8.69 9.77
C LEU A 37 2.02 10.13 9.97
N GLU A 38 1.90 10.69 11.17
CA GLU A 38 2.45 12.03 11.50
C GLU A 38 3.97 12.09 11.31
N LYS A 39 4.66 11.01 11.63
CA LYS A 39 6.12 10.92 11.51
C LYS A 39 6.58 10.42 10.14
N TYR A 40 5.80 9.56 9.53
CA TYR A 40 6.07 8.94 8.23
C TYR A 40 4.92 9.26 7.27
N PRO A 41 4.83 10.48 6.75
CA PRO A 41 3.78 10.86 5.83
C PRO A 41 3.89 10.11 4.51
N MET A 42 2.77 9.95 3.82
CA MET A 42 2.77 9.42 2.47
C MET A 42 3.49 10.39 1.53
N LEU A 43 4.36 9.85 0.69
CA LEU A 43 5.07 10.60 -0.34
C LEU A 43 4.12 11.12 -1.43
N GLU A 44 4.45 12.26 -1.99
CA GLU A 44 3.87 12.71 -3.25
C GLU A 44 4.27 11.78 -4.41
N ALA A 45 3.57 11.90 -5.55
CA ALA A 45 3.74 10.96 -6.66
C ALA A 45 5.19 10.91 -7.17
N ASP A 46 5.84 12.05 -7.35
CA ASP A 46 7.20 12.13 -7.88
C ASP A 46 8.22 11.56 -6.89
N GLU A 47 8.08 11.88 -5.61
CA GLU A 47 8.90 11.32 -4.54
C GLU A 47 8.72 9.80 -4.42
N TYR A 48 7.49 9.31 -4.59
CA TYR A 48 7.19 7.88 -4.60
C TYR A 48 7.90 7.18 -5.78
N VAL A 49 7.84 7.76 -6.98
CA VAL A 49 8.51 7.23 -8.16
C VAL A 49 10.02 7.16 -7.93
N GLU A 50 10.61 8.22 -7.38
CA GLU A 50 12.03 8.25 -7.05
C GLU A 50 12.38 7.18 -6.01
N ALA A 51 11.62 7.09 -4.93
CA ALA A 51 11.84 6.12 -3.87
C ALA A 51 11.76 4.67 -4.37
N ILE A 52 10.82 4.34 -5.24
CA ILE A 52 10.71 3.02 -5.85
C ILE A 52 11.86 2.74 -6.81
N ASN A 53 12.33 3.74 -7.54
CA ASN A 53 13.42 3.58 -8.50
C ASN A 53 14.80 3.46 -7.85
N GLN A 54 14.98 3.93 -6.63
CA GLN A 54 16.24 3.85 -5.92
C GLN A 54 16.35 2.53 -5.14
N LYS A 55 17.42 1.77 -5.41
CA LYS A 55 17.68 0.45 -4.81
C LYS A 55 17.80 0.52 -3.27
N GLN A 56 18.27 1.63 -2.72
CA GLN A 56 18.57 1.82 -1.29
C GLN A 56 18.03 3.13 -0.72
N ALA A 57 17.13 3.80 -1.39
CA ALA A 57 16.66 5.10 -0.94
C ALA A 57 15.93 5.01 0.41
N LYS A 58 16.29 5.90 1.29
CA LYS A 58 15.47 6.25 2.44
C LYS A 58 14.28 7.07 1.95
N ALA A 59 13.15 6.41 1.83
CA ALA A 59 11.91 7.11 1.61
C ALA A 59 11.26 7.42 2.96
N HIS A 60 10.78 8.63 3.14
CA HIS A 60 10.14 9.06 4.38
C HIS A 60 8.89 8.26 4.75
N ASN A 61 8.29 7.57 3.78
CA ASN A 61 7.14 6.70 4.00
C ASN A 61 7.50 5.26 4.36
N VAL A 62 8.77 4.89 4.38
CA VAL A 62 9.23 3.55 4.77
C VAL A 62 9.40 3.48 6.28
N ILE A 63 8.60 2.64 6.92
CA ILE A 63 8.60 2.43 8.36
C ILE A 63 9.63 1.37 8.72
N ILE A 64 9.66 0.27 7.98
CA ILE A 64 10.66 -0.77 8.11
C ILE A 64 10.83 -1.52 6.79
N ARG A 65 12.04 -1.97 6.49
CA ARG A 65 12.36 -2.82 5.36
C ARG A 65 13.31 -3.95 5.73
N SER A 66 13.35 -4.99 4.90
CA SER A 66 14.36 -6.02 5.02
C SER A 66 15.71 -5.48 4.55
N PHE A 67 16.74 -5.92 5.21
CA PHE A 67 18.10 -5.78 4.69
C PHE A 67 18.26 -6.68 3.47
N THR A 68 18.57 -6.09 2.33
CA THR A 68 19.14 -6.83 1.19
C THR A 68 20.62 -6.55 1.18
N MET A 69 21.38 -7.57 1.47
CA MET A 69 22.82 -7.48 1.30
C MET A 69 23.13 -7.27 -0.18
N ASP A 70 24.05 -6.37 -0.48
CA ASP A 70 24.59 -6.24 -1.83
C ASP A 70 25.19 -7.59 -2.31
N ASP A 71 25.33 -7.73 -3.59
CA ASP A 71 25.60 -8.94 -4.37
C ASP A 71 26.73 -9.87 -3.86
N ASP A 72 27.44 -9.48 -2.83
CA ASP A 72 28.64 -10.18 -2.34
C ASP A 72 28.37 -11.25 -1.29
N ILE A 73 27.15 -11.40 -0.80
CA ILE A 73 26.90 -12.33 0.31
C ILE A 73 25.80 -13.32 -0.05
N GLY A 74 26.27 -14.44 -0.44
CA GLY A 74 25.53 -15.65 -0.32
C GLY A 74 24.82 -16.10 -1.54
N THR A 75 24.41 -17.23 -1.41
CA THR A 75 23.90 -18.24 -2.30
C THR A 75 22.67 -17.85 -3.11
N MET A 76 22.05 -16.74 -2.84
CA MET A 76 21.00 -16.19 -3.68
C MET A 76 21.22 -14.69 -3.82
N SER A 77 21.98 -14.33 -4.83
CA SER A 77 22.21 -12.92 -5.14
C SER A 77 20.88 -12.22 -5.45
N TYR A 78 20.84 -10.93 -5.18
CA TYR A 78 19.74 -10.07 -5.61
C TYR A 78 19.41 -10.27 -7.10
N ALA A 79 20.43 -10.46 -7.93
CA ALA A 79 20.28 -10.72 -9.36
C ALA A 79 19.53 -12.03 -9.65
N THR A 80 19.83 -13.10 -8.94
CA THR A 80 19.12 -14.39 -9.08
C THR A 80 17.66 -14.29 -8.65
N ALA A 81 17.39 -13.69 -7.49
CA ALA A 81 16.03 -13.48 -7.02
C ALA A 81 15.23 -12.56 -7.96
N GLN A 82 15.88 -11.54 -8.53
CA GLN A 82 15.26 -10.67 -9.51
C GLN A 82 14.99 -11.39 -10.83
N ALA A 83 15.88 -12.29 -11.27
CA ALA A 83 15.68 -13.10 -12.46
C ALA A 83 14.47 -14.05 -12.29
N ASP A 84 14.34 -14.69 -11.14
CA ASP A 84 13.20 -15.55 -10.83
C ASP A 84 11.87 -14.78 -10.84
N ILE A 85 11.83 -13.61 -10.24
CA ILE A 85 10.63 -12.75 -10.26
C ILE A 85 10.30 -12.31 -11.67
N LYS A 86 11.30 -11.91 -12.46
CA LYS A 86 11.11 -11.51 -13.86
C LYS A 86 10.66 -12.65 -14.78
N SER A 87 10.86 -13.89 -14.39
CA SER A 87 10.35 -15.04 -15.14
C SER A 87 8.85 -15.26 -14.98
N ARG A 88 8.22 -14.62 -14.00
CA ARG A 88 6.81 -14.82 -13.63
C ARG A 88 6.04 -13.50 -13.73
N PRO A 89 5.29 -13.27 -14.82
CA PRO A 89 4.47 -12.07 -14.92
C PRO A 89 3.40 -12.06 -13.82
N VAL A 90 3.16 -10.88 -13.29
CA VAL A 90 2.11 -10.65 -12.29
C VAL A 90 0.74 -10.96 -12.89
N ASP A 91 -0.16 -11.47 -12.06
CA ASP A 91 -1.51 -11.79 -12.49
C ASP A 91 -2.19 -10.56 -13.10
N ARG A 92 -2.93 -10.79 -14.20
CA ARG A 92 -3.60 -9.72 -14.94
C ARG A 92 -4.61 -8.99 -14.06
N ASN A 93 -5.36 -9.70 -13.23
CA ASN A 93 -6.38 -9.09 -12.37
C ASN A 93 -5.77 -8.07 -11.41
N LEU A 94 -4.55 -8.33 -10.88
CA LEU A 94 -3.86 -7.36 -10.04
C LEU A 94 -3.41 -6.13 -10.84
N VAL A 95 -2.86 -6.33 -12.04
CA VAL A 95 -2.42 -5.21 -12.87
C VAL A 95 -3.59 -4.40 -13.39
N ASP A 96 -4.71 -5.05 -13.69
CA ASP A 96 -5.93 -4.43 -14.20
C ASP A 96 -6.65 -3.57 -13.13
N LEU A 97 -6.33 -3.73 -11.83
CA LEU A 97 -6.76 -2.78 -10.79
C LEU A 97 -6.26 -1.35 -11.08
N PHE A 98 -5.07 -1.24 -11.69
CA PHE A 98 -4.49 0.03 -12.11
C PHE A 98 -4.85 0.43 -13.54
N ALA A 99 -5.54 -0.44 -14.30
CA ALA A 99 -5.74 -0.25 -15.75
C ALA A 99 -6.70 0.88 -16.11
N ALA A 100 -7.62 1.22 -15.21
CA ALA A 100 -8.57 2.32 -15.43
C ALA A 100 -7.89 3.69 -15.50
N THR A 101 -6.62 3.78 -15.07
CA THR A 101 -5.86 5.03 -15.05
C THR A 101 -4.41 4.76 -15.42
N ASP A 102 -4.05 4.95 -16.68
CA ASP A 102 -2.62 4.97 -17.12
C ASP A 102 -1.81 6.03 -16.35
N ASN A 103 -2.46 6.84 -15.57
CA ASN A 103 -1.93 7.91 -14.78
C ASN A 103 -1.59 7.50 -13.35
N ASP A 104 -1.84 6.26 -12.96
CA ASP A 104 -1.43 5.74 -11.65
C ASP A 104 0.06 5.41 -11.67
N VAL A 105 0.82 6.13 -10.86
CA VAL A 105 2.28 5.98 -10.80
C VAL A 105 2.71 4.59 -10.31
N ARG A 106 1.88 3.90 -9.54
CA ARG A 106 2.16 2.55 -9.03
C ARG A 106 2.30 1.54 -10.17
N ARG A 107 1.40 1.61 -11.15
CA ARG A 107 1.48 0.75 -12.34
C ARG A 107 2.78 1.02 -13.11
N ARG A 108 3.02 2.28 -13.44
CA ARG A 108 4.19 2.70 -14.24
C ARG A 108 5.52 2.37 -13.58
N CYS A 109 5.60 2.47 -12.24
CA CYS A 109 6.84 2.21 -11.50
C CYS A 109 7.09 0.74 -11.22
N ASN A 110 6.02 -0.04 -11.00
CA ASN A 110 6.15 -1.41 -10.50
C ASN A 110 6.19 -2.46 -11.61
N TYR A 111 5.59 -2.19 -12.77
CA TYR A 111 5.43 -3.19 -13.83
C TYR A 111 5.82 -2.65 -15.20
N ASP A 112 6.38 -3.51 -16.03
CA ASP A 112 6.58 -3.25 -17.45
C ASP A 112 5.33 -3.63 -18.29
N SER A 113 5.42 -3.43 -19.59
CA SER A 113 4.34 -3.77 -20.54
C SER A 113 4.00 -5.27 -20.59
N LYS A 114 4.92 -6.13 -20.14
CA LYS A 114 4.75 -7.59 -20.05
C LYS A 114 4.28 -8.03 -18.66
N ARG A 115 3.92 -7.11 -17.80
CA ARG A 115 3.53 -7.33 -16.41
C ARG A 115 4.67 -7.89 -15.54
N ILE A 116 5.90 -7.63 -15.93
CA ILE A 116 7.06 -8.05 -15.16
C ILE A 116 7.38 -6.99 -14.12
N VAL A 117 7.60 -7.42 -12.89
CA VAL A 117 7.97 -6.52 -11.81
C VAL A 117 9.34 -5.90 -12.09
N ASN A 118 9.41 -4.57 -12.06
CA ASN A 118 10.64 -3.84 -12.35
C ASN A 118 11.72 -4.07 -11.29
N LYS A 119 11.31 -4.19 -10.03
CA LYS A 119 12.22 -4.33 -8.90
C LYS A 119 11.64 -5.19 -7.78
N ILE A 120 12.52 -5.81 -7.01
CA ILE A 120 12.15 -6.46 -5.75
C ILE A 120 11.94 -5.37 -4.71
N ILE A 121 10.73 -5.35 -4.15
CA ILE A 121 10.39 -4.45 -3.06
C ILE A 121 10.79 -5.10 -1.73
N THR A 122 11.73 -4.48 -1.04
CA THR A 122 12.24 -4.97 0.25
C THR A 122 11.53 -4.36 1.45
N THR A 123 10.65 -3.41 1.21
CA THR A 123 9.84 -2.77 2.24
C THR A 123 8.88 -3.75 2.90
N LYS A 124 8.87 -3.79 4.22
CA LYS A 124 7.97 -4.64 5.01
C LYS A 124 6.75 -3.87 5.50
N PHE A 125 6.89 -2.56 5.70
CA PHE A 125 5.81 -1.70 6.17
C PHE A 125 6.01 -0.29 5.63
N ARG A 126 4.96 0.28 5.06
CA ARG A 126 4.94 1.64 4.52
C ARG A 126 3.70 2.40 4.99
N SER A 127 3.78 3.71 4.88
CA SER A 127 2.70 4.63 5.26
C SER A 127 1.39 4.39 4.52
N GLU A 128 1.46 3.92 3.27
CA GLU A 128 0.28 3.59 2.47
C GLU A 128 -0.57 2.52 3.14
N GLU A 129 0.04 1.49 3.72
CA GLU A 129 -0.69 0.45 4.45
C GLU A 129 -1.40 1.02 5.67
N LEU A 130 -0.75 1.91 6.42
CA LEU A 130 -1.38 2.58 7.57
C LEU A 130 -2.56 3.44 7.15
N CYS A 131 -2.44 4.14 6.03
CA CYS A 131 -3.53 4.92 5.46
C CYS A 131 -4.75 4.05 5.14
N LEU A 132 -4.51 2.88 4.53
CA LEU A 132 -5.58 1.92 4.23
C LEU A 132 -6.15 1.27 5.49
N ILE A 133 -5.33 0.94 6.49
CA ILE A 133 -5.80 0.47 7.81
C ILE A 133 -6.78 1.48 8.42
N ILE A 134 -6.46 2.78 8.37
CA ILE A 134 -7.34 3.82 8.89
C ILE A 134 -8.63 3.89 8.08
N ALA A 135 -8.55 3.88 6.75
CA ALA A 135 -9.72 3.96 5.88
C ALA A 135 -10.67 2.77 6.14
N GLU A 136 -10.15 1.56 6.18
CA GLU A 136 -10.94 0.35 6.41
C GLU A 136 -11.51 0.31 7.83
N ALA A 137 -10.73 0.69 8.84
CA ALA A 137 -11.23 0.76 10.22
C ALA A 137 -12.35 1.78 10.38
N HIS A 138 -12.28 2.96 9.74
CA HIS A 138 -13.38 3.93 9.71
C HIS A 138 -14.62 3.36 8.99
N ALA A 139 -14.43 2.61 7.90
CA ALA A 139 -15.54 1.97 7.20
C ALA A 139 -16.25 0.93 8.10
N HIS A 140 -15.51 0.13 8.87
CA HIS A 140 -16.10 -0.79 9.85
C HIS A 140 -16.83 -0.08 11.00
N LEU A 141 -16.43 1.13 11.33
CA LEU A 141 -17.11 1.98 12.33
C LEU A 141 -18.30 2.77 11.73
N ASN A 142 -18.66 2.54 10.46
CA ASN A 142 -19.68 3.30 9.73
C ASN A 142 -19.37 4.82 9.64
N GLN A 143 -18.12 5.18 9.64
CA GLN A 143 -17.61 6.55 9.51
C GLN A 143 -17.18 6.80 8.06
N GLU A 144 -18.14 6.77 7.14
CA GLU A 144 -17.91 6.78 5.68
C GLU A 144 -17.12 8.00 5.21
N THR A 145 -17.40 9.17 5.78
CA THR A 145 -16.69 10.41 5.41
C THR A 145 -15.21 10.33 5.73
N ASP A 146 -14.85 9.82 6.91
CA ASP A 146 -13.45 9.64 7.31
C ASP A 146 -12.76 8.56 6.46
N ALA A 147 -13.44 7.44 6.22
CA ALA A 147 -12.95 6.37 5.37
C ALA A 147 -12.62 6.87 3.95
N LEU A 148 -13.53 7.62 3.34
CA LEU A 148 -13.33 8.27 2.03
C LEU A 148 -12.20 9.30 2.07
N GLY A 149 -12.06 10.03 3.17
CA GLY A 149 -10.97 10.99 3.36
C GLY A 149 -9.61 10.34 3.21
N TYR A 150 -9.35 9.25 3.93
CA TYR A 150 -8.09 8.50 3.85
C TYR A 150 -7.90 7.76 2.52
N LEU A 151 -8.94 7.15 1.98
CA LEU A 151 -8.91 6.53 0.66
C LEU A 151 -8.51 7.55 -0.43
N ASN A 152 -9.15 8.70 -0.43
CA ASN A 152 -8.87 9.77 -1.38
C ASN A 152 -7.49 10.40 -1.16
N GLN A 153 -7.02 10.46 0.08
CA GLN A 153 -5.68 10.94 0.39
C GLN A 153 -4.61 10.05 -0.27
N LEU A 154 -4.76 8.72 -0.21
CA LEU A 154 -3.86 7.81 -0.92
C LEU A 154 -3.97 7.99 -2.43
N ARG A 155 -5.18 7.96 -2.98
CA ARG A 155 -5.44 8.01 -4.42
C ARG A 155 -4.92 9.31 -5.04
N SER A 156 -5.14 10.45 -4.41
CA SER A 156 -4.66 11.74 -4.91
C SER A 156 -3.14 11.83 -5.03
N LYS A 157 -2.42 11.08 -4.20
CA LYS A 157 -0.96 11.00 -4.25
C LYS A 157 -0.42 9.94 -5.23
N ARG A 158 -1.27 9.17 -5.87
CA ARG A 158 -0.89 8.10 -6.80
C ARG A 158 -1.40 8.34 -8.21
N ILE A 159 -2.53 9.03 -8.34
CA ILE A 159 -3.16 9.34 -9.64
C ILE A 159 -2.78 10.77 -10.02
N THR A 160 -1.88 10.92 -11.00
CA THR A 160 -1.26 12.21 -11.34
C THR A 160 -2.04 13.04 -12.35
N GLN A 161 -2.98 12.42 -13.08
CA GLN A 161 -3.78 13.12 -14.08
C GLN A 161 -5.24 12.64 -14.00
N ASN A 162 -6.16 13.54 -14.25
CA ASN A 162 -7.60 13.26 -14.25
C ASN A 162 -8.09 12.58 -12.95
N TYR A 163 -7.44 12.91 -11.83
CA TYR A 163 -7.87 12.39 -10.54
C TYR A 163 -9.27 12.89 -10.20
N ILE A 164 -10.13 11.94 -9.85
CA ILE A 164 -11.48 12.22 -9.33
C ILE A 164 -11.58 11.60 -7.95
N ALA A 165 -11.86 12.42 -6.95
CA ALA A 165 -12.10 11.94 -5.60
C ALA A 165 -13.36 11.07 -5.56
N TYR A 166 -13.30 9.99 -4.80
CA TYR A 166 -14.49 9.18 -4.53
C TYR A 166 -15.41 9.89 -3.54
N THR A 167 -16.69 9.82 -3.83
CA THR A 167 -17.80 10.14 -2.96
C THR A 167 -18.69 8.90 -2.85
N ILE A 168 -19.62 8.86 -1.94
CA ILE A 168 -20.57 7.73 -1.84
C ILE A 168 -21.32 7.50 -3.16
N ASP A 169 -21.62 8.58 -3.89
CA ASP A 169 -22.42 8.51 -5.12
C ASP A 169 -21.63 8.02 -6.34
N ASN A 170 -20.30 8.18 -6.34
CA ASN A 170 -19.45 7.82 -7.48
C ASN A 170 -18.48 6.66 -7.23
N LEU A 171 -18.66 5.94 -6.12
CA LEU A 171 -17.87 4.73 -5.85
C LEU A 171 -18.05 3.70 -6.98
N PRO A 172 -16.96 3.02 -7.38
CA PRO A 172 -17.06 1.97 -8.38
C PRO A 172 -17.89 0.79 -7.86
N GLU A 173 -18.41 -0.01 -8.79
CA GLU A 173 -19.02 -1.28 -8.43
C GLU A 173 -18.00 -2.22 -7.76
N VAL A 174 -18.50 -3.15 -6.97
CA VAL A 174 -17.64 -4.13 -6.29
C VAL A 174 -16.80 -4.88 -7.33
N PHE A 175 -15.48 -4.72 -7.24
CA PHE A 175 -14.54 -5.18 -8.26
C PHE A 175 -14.49 -6.70 -8.38
N GLN A 176 -14.48 -7.42 -7.26
CA GLN A 176 -14.33 -8.86 -7.25
C GLN A 176 -15.67 -9.55 -7.09
N GLN A 177 -16.17 -10.13 -8.17
CA GLN A 177 -17.44 -10.88 -8.12
C GLN A 177 -17.37 -12.14 -7.25
N ASN A 178 -16.17 -12.68 -7.04
CA ASN A 178 -15.96 -13.89 -6.24
C ASN A 178 -15.72 -13.61 -4.76
N ILE A 179 -15.32 -12.38 -4.41
CA ILE A 179 -15.14 -11.95 -3.02
C ILE A 179 -16.40 -11.18 -2.62
N LYS A 180 -17.24 -11.82 -1.82
CA LYS A 180 -18.55 -11.26 -1.43
C LYS A 180 -18.58 -10.70 -0.03
N THR A 181 -17.58 -11.04 0.78
CA THR A 181 -17.45 -10.61 2.16
C THR A 181 -16.04 -10.11 2.43
N ASP A 182 -15.90 -9.24 3.41
CA ASP A 182 -14.61 -8.86 3.97
C ASP A 182 -14.02 -9.99 4.85
N ALA A 183 -12.86 -9.75 5.47
CA ALA A 183 -12.19 -10.69 6.37
C ALA A 183 -13.00 -10.98 7.64
N THR A 184 -14.01 -10.17 7.96
CA THR A 184 -14.90 -10.35 9.12
C THR A 184 -16.18 -11.13 8.78
N GLY A 185 -16.38 -11.46 7.50
CA GLY A 185 -17.58 -12.14 7.00
C GLY A 185 -18.75 -11.20 6.67
N ILE A 186 -18.56 -9.89 6.72
CA ILE A 186 -19.57 -8.90 6.39
C ILE A 186 -19.61 -8.71 4.86
N PRO A 187 -20.80 -8.60 4.24
CA PRO A 187 -20.91 -8.33 2.80
C PRO A 187 -20.16 -7.07 2.39
N LEU A 188 -19.39 -7.17 1.30
CA LEU A 188 -18.64 -6.02 0.79
C LEU A 188 -19.60 -4.91 0.31
N THR A 189 -19.43 -3.73 0.88
CA THR A 189 -19.98 -2.49 0.33
C THR A 189 -19.09 -1.98 -0.80
N LYS A 190 -19.60 -1.07 -1.63
CA LYS A 190 -18.80 -0.37 -2.65
C LYS A 190 -17.59 0.34 -2.04
N LEU A 191 -17.78 0.97 -0.87
CA LEU A 191 -16.70 1.65 -0.15
C LEU A 191 -15.61 0.65 0.30
N MET A 192 -16.01 -0.44 0.94
CA MET A 192 -15.05 -1.46 1.37
C MET A 192 -14.31 -2.08 0.16
N SER A 193 -15.04 -2.39 -0.92
CA SER A 193 -14.42 -2.86 -2.16
C SER A 193 -13.41 -1.88 -2.73
N ALA A 194 -13.73 -0.57 -2.75
CA ALA A 194 -12.83 0.46 -3.22
C ALA A 194 -11.55 0.56 -2.36
N ILE A 195 -11.68 0.43 -1.04
CA ILE A 195 -10.52 0.43 -0.11
C ILE A 195 -9.63 -0.81 -0.37
N LEU A 196 -10.24 -1.98 -0.50
CA LEU A 196 -9.50 -3.24 -0.72
C LEU A 196 -8.82 -3.33 -2.09
N CYS A 197 -9.24 -2.52 -3.06
CA CYS A 197 -8.63 -2.45 -4.39
C CYS A 197 -7.40 -1.53 -4.46
N GLU A 198 -7.14 -0.73 -3.44
CA GLU A 198 -6.01 0.21 -3.39
C GLU A 198 -4.77 -0.41 -2.72
#